data_abe89ce19c5895059f35799d845c1d25
#
_entry.id   abe89ce19c5895059f35799d845c1d25
#
_cell.length_a   1.000
_cell.length_b   1.000
_cell.length_c   1.000
_cell.angle_alpha   90.00
_cell.angle_beta   90.00
_cell.angle_gamma   90.00
#
_symmetry.space_group_name_H-M   'P 1'
#
loop_
_entity.id
_entity.type
_entity.pdbx_description
1 polymer ?
#
loop_
_entity_poly.entity_id
_entity_poly.type
_entity_poly.pdbx_seq_one_letter_code
_entity_poly.pdbx_strand_id
1 'polypeptide(L)'
;VPTINQLVRSGRTSKAAKNKVPALGASPQKRGVCTRVYTTTPKKPNSALRKVARVRLTNGFEVTSYIGGEGHNLQEHSVVLIRGGRVKDLPGVRYHTVRGALDASGVEKRRQGRSKYGAKRPKAGAAKK
;
A
#
# COMPACT_ATOMS: atom_id res chain seq x y z
N VAL A 1 -4.00 -18.05 37.86
CA VAL A 1 -3.03 -19.03 37.35
C VAL A 1 -3.71 -20.39 37.26
N PRO A 2 -3.79 -20.98 36.05
CA PRO A 2 -4.46 -22.28 35.92
C PRO A 2 -3.63 -23.41 36.55
N THR A 3 -4.34 -24.39 37.05
CA THR A 3 -3.68 -25.59 37.60
C THR A 3 -3.28 -26.52 36.46
N ILE A 4 -2.42 -27.49 36.80
CA ILE A 4 -1.99 -28.48 35.81
C ILE A 4 -3.19 -29.25 35.24
N ASN A 5 -4.16 -29.59 36.06
CA ASN A 5 -5.32 -30.33 35.63
C ASN A 5 -6.16 -29.50 34.65
N GLN A 6 -6.26 -28.19 34.85
CA GLN A 6 -6.96 -27.30 33.94
C GLN A 6 -6.26 -27.21 32.59
N LEU A 7 -4.93 -27.19 32.57
CA LEU A 7 -4.18 -27.17 31.32
C LEU A 7 -4.26 -28.50 30.57
N VAL A 8 -4.39 -29.61 31.29
CA VAL A 8 -4.56 -30.91 30.63
C VAL A 8 -5.92 -30.99 29.96
N ARG A 9 -6.96 -30.46 30.59
CA ARG A 9 -8.31 -30.51 30.03
C ARG A 9 -8.52 -29.55 28.87
N SER A 10 -7.95 -28.34 28.98
CA SER A 10 -8.12 -27.32 27.94
C SER A 10 -6.79 -26.61 27.76
N GLY A 11 -5.97 -27.14 26.89
CA GLY A 11 -4.63 -26.60 26.65
C GLY A 11 -4.65 -25.11 26.31
N ARG A 12 -3.47 -24.55 26.31
CA ARG A 12 -3.33 -23.13 25.94
C ARG A 12 -3.48 -22.97 24.44
N THR A 13 -4.24 -21.96 24.06
CA THR A 13 -4.38 -21.62 22.65
C THR A 13 -3.84 -20.22 22.44
N SER A 14 -3.07 -20.04 21.39
CA SER A 14 -2.57 -18.70 21.04
C SER A 14 -3.69 -17.87 20.49
N LYS A 15 -3.70 -16.59 20.83
CA LYS A 15 -4.63 -15.69 20.21
C LYS A 15 -4.26 -15.53 18.74
N ALA A 16 -5.27 -15.55 17.88
CA ALA A 16 -5.05 -15.31 16.47
C ALA A 16 -4.60 -13.85 16.29
N ALA A 17 -3.60 -13.65 15.43
CA ALA A 17 -3.13 -12.31 15.14
C ALA A 17 -4.22 -11.56 14.37
N LYS A 18 -4.46 -10.33 14.79
CA LYS A 18 -5.43 -9.49 14.11
C LYS A 18 -4.87 -9.02 12.78
N ASN A 19 -5.66 -9.18 11.72
CA ASN A 19 -5.23 -8.76 10.40
C ASN A 19 -5.20 -7.23 10.33
N LYS A 20 -4.07 -6.69 9.95
CA LYS A 20 -3.89 -5.25 9.84
C LYS A 20 -4.34 -4.69 8.50
N VAL A 21 -4.61 -5.55 7.52
CA VAL A 21 -5.03 -5.13 6.18
C VAL A 21 -6.28 -5.90 5.75
N PRO A 22 -7.40 -5.69 6.45
CA PRO A 22 -8.59 -6.50 6.21
C PRO A 22 -9.15 -6.34 4.79
N ALA A 23 -8.92 -5.20 4.14
CA ALA A 23 -9.45 -4.97 2.81
C ALA A 23 -8.81 -5.84 1.73
N LEU A 24 -7.66 -6.43 2.02
CA LEU A 24 -7.00 -7.32 1.05
C LEU A 24 -7.60 -8.73 1.03
N GLY A 25 -8.36 -9.10 2.06
CA GLY A 25 -9.01 -10.40 2.09
C GLY A 25 -8.05 -11.56 2.00
N ALA A 26 -6.92 -11.49 2.71
CA ALA A 26 -5.86 -12.50 2.72
C ALA A 26 -5.14 -12.67 1.38
N SER A 27 -5.28 -11.72 0.47
CA SER A 27 -4.53 -11.71 -0.79
C SER A 27 -3.30 -10.83 -0.66
N PRO A 28 -2.21 -11.12 -1.39
CA PRO A 28 -1.04 -10.23 -1.32
C PRO A 28 -1.30 -8.85 -1.93
N GLN A 29 -2.13 -8.78 -2.96
CA GLN A 29 -2.52 -7.51 -3.58
C GLN A 29 -3.98 -7.58 -4.01
N LYS A 30 -4.56 -6.41 -4.25
CA LYS A 30 -5.92 -6.30 -4.80
C LYS A 30 -5.95 -5.18 -5.84
N ARG A 31 -6.72 -5.41 -6.89
CA ARG A 31 -6.94 -4.39 -7.90
C ARG A 31 -8.08 -3.49 -7.47
N GLY A 32 -7.98 -2.22 -7.84
CA GLY A 32 -9.05 -1.29 -7.55
C GLY A 32 -9.05 -0.13 -8.53
N VAL A 33 -10.04 0.71 -8.41
CA VAL A 33 -10.21 1.89 -9.25
C VAL A 33 -10.12 3.11 -8.36
N CYS A 34 -9.31 4.10 -8.76
CA CYS A 34 -9.19 5.34 -8.00
C CYS A 34 -10.48 6.11 -8.07
N THR A 35 -11.07 6.44 -6.92
CA THR A 35 -12.23 7.30 -6.87
C THR A 35 -11.83 8.75 -6.65
N ARG A 36 -10.66 8.98 -6.08
CA ARG A 36 -10.16 10.31 -5.82
C ARG A 36 -8.65 10.27 -5.60
N VAL A 37 -7.94 11.22 -6.17
CA VAL A 37 -6.49 11.35 -5.97
C VAL A 37 -6.23 12.73 -5.39
N TYR A 38 -5.53 12.80 -4.26
CA TYR A 38 -5.32 14.07 -3.58
C TYR A 38 -4.05 14.00 -2.74
N THR A 39 -3.74 15.10 -2.08
CA THR A 39 -2.60 15.17 -1.17
C THR A 39 -3.11 15.35 0.25
N THR A 40 -2.31 14.92 1.21
CA THR A 40 -2.65 15.08 2.62
C THR A 40 -1.38 15.38 3.40
N THR A 41 -1.56 16.07 4.53
CA THR A 41 -0.43 16.35 5.42
C THR A 41 -0.22 15.19 6.38
N PRO A 42 1.05 14.91 6.75
CA PRO A 42 1.32 13.86 7.73
C PRO A 42 1.02 14.33 9.14
N LYS A 43 1.10 13.40 10.09
CA LYS A 43 0.96 13.74 11.49
C LYS A 43 2.12 14.61 11.95
N LYS A 44 1.88 15.43 12.97
CA LYS A 44 2.94 16.16 13.63
C LYS A 44 3.99 15.20 14.18
N PRO A 45 5.25 15.52 14.18
CA PRO A 45 5.87 16.80 13.83
C PRO A 45 6.24 16.94 12.35
N ASN A 46 5.84 16.03 11.51
CA ASN A 46 6.21 16.07 10.10
C ASN A 46 5.32 17.02 9.31
N SER A 47 5.87 17.53 8.23
CA SER A 47 5.16 18.47 7.37
C SER A 47 5.54 18.21 5.92
N ALA A 48 4.57 18.01 5.07
CA ALA A 48 4.79 17.77 3.64
C ALA A 48 3.43 17.64 2.97
N LEU A 49 3.45 17.43 1.66
CA LEU A 49 2.25 17.06 0.92
C LEU A 49 2.42 15.63 0.45
N ARG A 50 1.78 14.69 1.14
CA ARG A 50 1.85 13.27 0.80
C ARG A 50 0.78 12.94 -0.21
N LYS A 51 1.15 12.20 -1.26
CA LYS A 51 0.23 11.84 -2.35
C LYS A 51 -0.50 10.57 -1.97
N VAL A 52 -1.82 10.63 -2.00
CA VAL A 52 -2.65 9.48 -1.67
C VAL A 52 -3.79 9.37 -2.66
N ALA A 53 -4.36 8.18 -2.75
CA ALA A 53 -5.50 7.92 -3.61
C ALA A 53 -6.55 7.14 -2.82
N ARG A 54 -7.80 7.51 -3.00
CA ARG A 54 -8.89 6.72 -2.46
C ARG A 54 -9.30 5.73 -3.53
N VAL A 55 -9.26 4.45 -3.21
CA VAL A 55 -9.40 3.38 -4.18
C VAL A 55 -10.52 2.46 -3.76
N ARG A 56 -11.43 2.16 -4.69
CA ARG A 56 -12.45 1.13 -4.47
C ARG A 56 -11.92 -0.19 -5.01
N LEU A 57 -11.75 -1.14 -4.13
CA LEU A 57 -11.22 -2.45 -4.49
C LEU A 57 -12.29 -3.35 -5.12
N THR A 58 -11.83 -4.38 -5.82
CA THR A 58 -12.75 -5.31 -6.49
C THR A 58 -13.63 -6.07 -5.52
N ASN A 59 -13.22 -6.18 -4.25
CA ASN A 59 -14.04 -6.84 -3.22
C ASN A 59 -15.02 -5.89 -2.52
N GLY A 60 -15.19 -4.68 -3.01
CA GLY A 60 -16.16 -3.74 -2.49
C GLY A 60 -15.66 -2.79 -1.42
N PHE A 61 -14.47 -3.01 -0.87
CA PHE A 61 -13.89 -2.10 0.12
C PHE A 61 -13.35 -0.85 -0.55
N GLU A 62 -13.49 0.27 0.13
CA GLU A 62 -12.88 1.51 -0.32
C GLU A 62 -11.80 1.90 0.70
N VAL A 63 -10.57 2.10 0.22
CA VAL A 63 -9.43 2.36 1.10
C VAL A 63 -8.63 3.54 0.59
N THR A 64 -7.86 4.15 1.50
CA THR A 64 -6.90 5.17 1.13
C THR A 64 -5.54 4.51 1.01
N SER A 65 -4.89 4.68 -0.12
CA SER A 65 -3.56 4.10 -0.35
C SER A 65 -2.56 5.20 -0.65
N TYR A 66 -1.31 4.95 -0.27
CA TYR A 66 -0.22 5.89 -0.48
C TYR A 66 0.40 5.65 -1.86
N ILE A 67 0.69 6.73 -2.56
CA ILE A 67 1.38 6.67 -3.85
C ILE A 67 2.84 6.96 -3.61
N GLY A 68 3.70 5.94 -3.73
CA GLY A 68 5.13 6.08 -3.48
C GLY A 68 5.88 6.75 -4.61
N GLY A 69 7.08 7.24 -4.31
CA GLY A 69 7.98 7.84 -5.29
C GLY A 69 7.66 9.30 -5.58
N GLU A 70 8.44 9.88 -6.46
CA GLU A 70 8.26 11.28 -6.85
C GLU A 70 7.43 11.34 -8.13
N GLY A 71 6.29 12.02 -8.03
CA GLY A 71 5.40 12.17 -9.17
C GLY A 71 4.61 10.92 -9.49
N HIS A 72 3.49 11.09 -10.15
CA HIS A 72 2.66 9.99 -10.58
C HIS A 72 1.74 10.46 -11.70
N ASN A 73 1.11 9.51 -12.37
CA ASN A 73 0.17 9.81 -13.45
C ASN A 73 -1.25 9.37 -13.10
N LEU A 74 -1.52 9.13 -11.84
CA LEU A 74 -2.84 8.65 -11.42
C LEU A 74 -3.85 9.78 -11.40
N GLN A 75 -5.06 9.45 -11.75
CA GLN A 75 -6.18 10.38 -11.73
C GLN A 75 -7.44 9.59 -11.43
N GLU A 76 -8.54 10.29 -11.31
CA GLU A 76 -9.83 9.65 -11.07
C GLU A 76 -10.10 8.59 -12.15
N HIS A 77 -10.61 7.44 -11.74
CA HIS A 77 -10.92 6.28 -12.59
C HIS A 77 -9.69 5.51 -13.09
N SER A 78 -8.49 5.82 -12.61
CA SER A 78 -7.32 4.99 -12.90
C SER A 78 -7.44 3.63 -12.21
N VAL A 79 -7.04 2.58 -12.88
CA VAL A 79 -7.01 1.24 -12.31
C VAL A 79 -5.65 1.00 -11.70
N VAL A 80 -5.61 0.61 -10.43
CA VAL A 80 -4.36 0.43 -9.70
C VAL A 80 -4.34 -0.90 -8.97
N LEU A 81 -3.13 -1.33 -8.60
CA LEU A 81 -2.93 -2.50 -7.78
C LEU A 81 -2.49 -2.03 -6.40
N ILE A 82 -3.15 -2.53 -5.36
CA ILE A 82 -2.93 -2.13 -3.98
C ILE A 82 -2.28 -3.28 -3.21
N ARG A 83 -1.28 -2.97 -2.41
CA ARG A 83 -0.67 -3.93 -1.50
C ARG A 83 -0.75 -3.42 -0.07
N GLY A 84 -0.52 -4.31 0.90
CA GLY A 84 -0.48 -3.91 2.29
C GLY A 84 0.78 -3.11 2.61
N GLY A 85 0.75 -2.42 3.71
CA GLY A 85 1.87 -1.62 4.19
C GLY A 85 1.36 -0.29 4.70
N ARG A 86 1.51 -0.09 6.00
CA ARG A 86 1.03 1.13 6.63
C ARG A 86 2.01 2.28 6.43
N VAL A 87 1.48 3.48 6.25
CA VAL A 87 2.27 4.70 6.27
C VAL A 87 2.14 5.30 7.66
N LYS A 88 3.23 5.26 8.42
CA LYS A 88 3.19 5.70 9.82
C LYS A 88 2.86 7.18 9.95
N ASP A 89 3.29 8.00 9.01
CA ASP A 89 3.05 9.44 9.02
C ASP A 89 1.60 9.82 8.75
N LEU A 90 0.83 8.94 8.15
CA LEU A 90 -0.51 9.28 7.70
C LEU A 90 -1.54 8.43 8.45
N PRO A 91 -2.50 9.06 9.13
CA PRO A 91 -3.52 8.31 9.84
C PRO A 91 -4.46 7.59 8.87
N GLY A 92 -4.76 6.33 9.18
CA GLY A 92 -5.71 5.55 8.38
C GLY A 92 -5.20 5.04 7.05
N VAL A 93 -3.95 5.28 6.69
CA VAL A 93 -3.37 4.79 5.45
C VAL A 93 -2.65 3.48 5.72
N ARG A 94 -3.25 2.37 5.34
CA ARG A 94 -2.72 1.01 5.59
C ARG A 94 -2.24 0.32 4.34
N TYR A 95 -2.31 0.97 3.20
CA TYR A 95 -2.06 0.33 1.91
C TYR A 95 -1.17 1.22 1.06
N HIS A 96 -0.49 0.59 0.10
CA HIS A 96 0.34 1.30 -0.87
C HIS A 96 -0.10 0.94 -2.27
N THR A 97 -0.01 1.89 -3.19
CA THR A 97 -0.20 1.63 -4.61
C THR A 97 1.09 1.03 -5.18
N VAL A 98 0.96 -0.04 -5.95
CA VAL A 98 2.13 -0.67 -6.59
C VAL A 98 2.47 0.12 -7.86
N ARG A 99 3.68 0.69 -7.88
CA ARG A 99 4.15 1.46 -9.05
C ARG A 99 4.61 0.51 -10.14
N GLY A 100 4.31 0.86 -11.37
CA GLY A 100 4.70 0.04 -12.52
C GLY A 100 3.72 -1.06 -12.87
N ALA A 101 2.56 -1.07 -12.24
CA ALA A 101 1.51 -2.06 -12.48
C ALA A 101 0.22 -1.34 -12.88
N LEU A 102 -0.51 -1.92 -13.81
CA LEU A 102 -1.78 -1.37 -14.29
C LEU A 102 -1.59 0.08 -14.74
N ASP A 103 -2.42 1.00 -14.27
CA ASP A 103 -2.35 2.41 -14.69
C ASP A 103 -1.30 3.23 -13.95
N ALA A 104 -0.72 2.69 -12.88
CA ALA A 104 0.32 3.40 -12.14
C ALA A 104 1.67 3.17 -12.80
N SER A 105 2.17 4.17 -13.50
CA SER A 105 3.48 4.04 -14.14
C SER A 105 4.60 4.06 -13.10
N GLY A 106 5.77 3.57 -13.49
CA GLY A 106 6.94 3.60 -12.62
C GLY A 106 7.44 5.01 -12.41
N VAL A 107 8.31 5.17 -11.43
CA VAL A 107 8.92 6.47 -11.13
C VAL A 107 9.99 6.76 -12.19
N GLU A 108 9.86 7.90 -12.84
CA GLU A 108 10.79 8.29 -13.90
C GLU A 108 12.15 8.65 -13.33
N LYS A 109 13.19 8.34 -14.10
CA LYS A 109 14.57 8.70 -13.77
C LYS A 109 15.11 8.11 -12.47
N ARG A 110 14.43 7.16 -11.92
CA ARG A 110 14.90 6.51 -10.72
C ARG A 110 15.94 5.45 -11.06
N ARG A 111 17.06 5.46 -10.37
CA ARG A 111 18.17 4.54 -10.67
C ARG A 111 18.50 3.58 -9.54
N GLN A 112 18.04 3.86 -8.33
CA GLN A 112 18.27 2.99 -7.18
C GLN A 112 16.93 2.53 -6.62
N GLY A 113 16.87 1.29 -6.16
CA GLY A 113 15.65 0.73 -5.60
C GLY A 113 14.53 0.65 -6.62
N ARG A 114 14.87 0.40 -7.88
CA ARG A 114 13.92 0.46 -8.98
C ARG A 114 12.75 -0.51 -8.85
N SER A 115 13.01 -1.68 -8.29
CA SER A 115 11.94 -2.68 -8.17
C SER A 115 10.83 -2.24 -7.24
N LYS A 116 11.14 -1.39 -6.26
CA LYS A 116 10.12 -0.88 -5.33
C LYS A 116 9.22 0.17 -5.96
N TYR A 117 9.69 0.80 -7.03
CA TYR A 117 8.97 1.92 -7.65
C TYR A 117 8.64 1.67 -9.11
N GLY A 118 8.76 0.43 -9.55
CA GLY A 118 8.39 0.07 -10.91
C GLY A 118 9.21 0.70 -12.01
N ALA A 119 10.44 1.13 -11.71
CA ALA A 119 11.29 1.77 -12.69
C ALA A 119 12.06 0.74 -13.49
N LYS A 120 12.10 0.91 -14.80
CA LYS A 120 12.81 0.00 -15.67
C LYS A 120 14.30 0.29 -15.65
N ARG A 121 15.09 -0.73 -15.97
CA ARG A 121 16.54 -0.56 -16.08
C ARG A 121 16.85 0.40 -17.22
N PRO A 122 17.71 1.42 -17.00
CA PRO A 122 18.10 2.30 -18.09
C PRO A 122 18.85 1.52 -19.16
N LYS A 123 18.53 1.76 -20.40
CA LYS A 123 19.24 1.15 -21.50
C LYS A 123 20.49 1.97 -21.82
N ALA A 124 21.55 1.30 -22.24
CA ALA A 124 22.75 1.97 -22.66
C ALA A 124 22.44 2.87 -23.87
N GLY A 125 22.81 4.15 -23.77
CA GLY A 125 22.56 5.10 -24.83
C GLY A 125 21.14 5.64 -24.90
N ALA A 126 20.21 5.08 -24.12
CA ALA A 126 18.82 5.54 -24.10
C ALA A 126 18.38 5.92 -22.72
N ALA A 127 19.32 6.24 -21.86
CA ALA A 127 19.03 6.45 -20.46
C ALA A 127 18.29 7.73 -20.17
N LYS A 128 18.08 8.55 -21.13
CA LYS A 128 17.46 9.80 -20.88
C LYS A 128 15.99 9.78 -21.05
N LYS A 129 15.39 8.80 -20.85
CA LYS A 129 13.98 8.86 -20.88
C LYS A 129 13.35 9.06 -19.54
#